data_4ac7239cd5b2478b3d32df18474b9239
#
_entry.id   4ac7239cd5b2478b3d32df18474b9239
#
_cell.length_a   1.000
_cell.length_b   1.000
_cell.length_c   1.000
_cell.angle_alpha   90.00
_cell.angle_beta   90.00
_cell.angle_gamma   90.00
#
_symmetry.space_group_name_H-M   'P 1'
#
loop_
_entity.id
_entity.type
_entity.pdbx_description
1 polymer ?
#
loop_
_entity_poly.entity_id
_entity_poly.type
_entity_poly.pdbx_seq_one_letter_code
_entity_poly.pdbx_strand_id
1 'polypeptide(L)'
;MLAFLPCMNALAGQPTPYMATCFNGAAQYHHVNPVILRSIAKVESGYNPRAFNRNPNGTFDYGVMQINSTWFPKLARFGIHPEQLADPCTNIYIGAWILANNMREHGNTWKAIGKYNAASDVAEIRYERKIYGAVMAQLREGQ
;
A
#
# COMPACT_ATOMS: atom_id res chain seq x y z
N MET A 1 -32.89 -22.87 -19.29
CA MET A 1 -31.84 -23.27 -18.34
C MET A 1 -31.01 -22.00 -18.05
N LEU A 2 -31.39 -21.24 -16.98
CA LEU A 2 -30.66 -20.02 -16.60
C LEU A 2 -29.47 -20.41 -15.76
N ALA A 3 -28.27 -20.16 -16.26
CA ALA A 3 -27.03 -20.32 -15.52
C ALA A 3 -26.93 -19.21 -14.46
N PHE A 4 -27.06 -19.55 -13.19
CA PHE A 4 -26.70 -18.68 -12.08
C PHE A 4 -25.17 -18.51 -12.09
N LEU A 5 -24.70 -17.33 -12.53
CA LEU A 5 -23.34 -16.91 -12.25
C LEU A 5 -23.24 -16.62 -10.74
N PRO A 6 -22.31 -17.25 -10.01
CA PRO A 6 -22.12 -16.89 -8.61
C PRO A 6 -21.61 -15.46 -8.55
N CYS A 7 -22.34 -14.57 -7.86
CA CYS A 7 -21.81 -13.30 -7.40
C CYS A 7 -20.59 -13.61 -6.55
N MET A 8 -19.39 -13.38 -7.09
CA MET A 8 -18.16 -13.32 -6.30
C MET A 8 -18.28 -12.09 -5.40
N ASN A 9 -18.84 -12.27 -4.20
CA ASN A 9 -18.72 -11.30 -3.13
C ASN A 9 -17.23 -11.14 -2.85
N ALA A 10 -16.66 -10.02 -3.26
CA ALA A 10 -15.37 -9.61 -2.76
C ALA A 10 -15.49 -9.53 -1.23
N LEU A 11 -14.83 -10.43 -0.53
CA LEU A 11 -14.76 -10.40 0.94
C LEU A 11 -14.15 -9.05 1.34
N ALA A 12 -14.91 -8.26 2.08
CA ALA A 12 -14.44 -6.97 2.59
C ALA A 12 -13.11 -7.20 3.34
N GLY A 13 -12.07 -6.44 2.99
CA GLY A 13 -10.74 -6.55 3.61
C GLY A 13 -9.76 -7.51 2.93
N GLN A 14 -10.08 -7.98 1.71
CA GLN A 14 -9.15 -8.74 0.86
C GLN A 14 -8.90 -7.98 -0.46
N PRO A 15 -7.69 -8.08 -1.03
CA PRO A 15 -7.42 -7.50 -2.34
C PRO A 15 -8.23 -8.23 -3.42
N THR A 16 -8.69 -7.50 -4.42
CA THR A 16 -9.27 -8.13 -5.63
C THR A 16 -8.21 -8.96 -6.35
N PRO A 17 -8.58 -9.93 -7.22
CA PRO A 17 -7.62 -10.68 -8.04
C PRO A 17 -6.71 -9.76 -8.88
N TYR A 18 -7.26 -8.68 -9.40
CA TYR A 18 -6.49 -7.65 -10.12
C TYR A 18 -5.42 -7.01 -9.22
N MET A 19 -5.79 -6.57 -8.02
CA MET A 19 -4.83 -6.01 -7.06
C MET A 19 -3.78 -7.03 -6.63
N ALA A 20 -4.17 -8.30 -6.43
CA ALA A 20 -3.24 -9.36 -6.05
C ALA A 20 -2.12 -9.52 -7.11
N THR A 21 -2.46 -9.48 -8.39
CA THR A 21 -1.49 -9.48 -9.49
C THR A 21 -0.59 -8.24 -9.44
N CYS A 22 -1.16 -7.05 -9.17
CA CYS A 22 -0.39 -5.82 -9.05
C CYS A 22 0.58 -5.85 -7.86
N PHE A 23 0.17 -6.38 -6.71
CA PHE A 23 1.06 -6.53 -5.55
C PHE A 23 2.26 -7.43 -5.86
N ASN A 24 2.02 -8.56 -6.52
CA ASN A 24 3.10 -9.48 -6.90
C ASN A 24 4.05 -8.83 -7.91
N GLY A 25 3.51 -8.19 -8.95
CA GLY A 25 4.29 -7.49 -9.97
C GLY A 25 5.12 -6.34 -9.39
N ALA A 26 4.51 -5.49 -8.56
CA ALA A 26 5.17 -4.36 -7.92
C ALA A 26 6.28 -4.80 -6.96
N ALA A 27 6.01 -5.85 -6.17
CA ALA A 27 6.98 -6.41 -5.23
C ALA A 27 8.19 -6.99 -5.97
N GLN A 28 7.97 -7.70 -7.07
CA GLN A 28 9.04 -8.23 -7.92
C GLN A 28 9.84 -7.11 -8.57
N TYR A 29 9.17 -6.12 -9.16
CA TYR A 29 9.83 -5.01 -9.87
C TYR A 29 10.68 -4.14 -8.95
N HIS A 30 10.19 -3.84 -7.75
CA HIS A 30 10.87 -2.99 -6.79
C HIS A 30 11.72 -3.76 -5.76
N HIS A 31 11.78 -5.09 -5.84
CA HIS A 31 12.51 -5.96 -4.92
C HIS A 31 12.11 -5.79 -3.44
N VAL A 32 10.80 -5.67 -3.20
CA VAL A 32 10.23 -5.61 -1.84
C VAL A 32 9.45 -6.88 -1.52
N ASN A 33 9.26 -7.16 -0.24
CA ASN A 33 8.49 -8.34 0.18
C ASN A 33 6.98 -8.13 -0.09
N PRO A 34 6.32 -9.01 -0.86
CA PRO A 34 4.90 -8.85 -1.19
C PRO A 34 3.97 -8.97 0.02
N VAL A 35 4.35 -9.73 1.06
CA VAL A 35 3.57 -9.81 2.30
C VAL A 35 3.58 -8.48 3.04
N ILE A 36 4.74 -7.83 3.13
CA ILE A 36 4.88 -6.50 3.73
C ILE A 36 4.09 -5.47 2.93
N LEU A 37 4.21 -5.48 1.61
CA LEU A 37 3.51 -4.54 0.74
C LEU A 37 1.98 -4.65 0.88
N ARG A 38 1.44 -5.87 0.91
CA ARG A 38 0.02 -6.12 1.17
C ARG A 38 -0.40 -5.71 2.58
N SER A 39 0.45 -5.94 3.58
CA SER A 39 0.18 -5.52 4.96
C SER A 39 0.08 -4.01 5.10
N ILE A 40 0.94 -3.26 4.41
CA ILE A 40 0.85 -1.80 4.33
C ILE A 40 -0.51 -1.40 3.72
N ALA A 41 -0.88 -1.94 2.57
CA ALA A 41 -2.15 -1.63 1.92
C ALA A 41 -3.37 -1.93 2.82
N LYS A 42 -3.34 -3.04 3.54
CA LYS A 42 -4.40 -3.41 4.49
C LYS A 42 -4.52 -2.39 5.62
N VAL A 43 -3.41 -1.97 6.20
CA VAL A 43 -3.38 -0.98 7.29
C VAL A 43 -3.77 0.41 6.78
N GLU A 44 -3.30 0.81 5.59
CA GLU A 44 -3.54 2.15 5.04
C GLU A 44 -5.00 2.36 4.62
N SER A 45 -5.60 1.40 3.94
CA SER A 45 -6.91 1.59 3.30
C SER A 45 -7.86 0.40 3.40
N GLY A 46 -7.44 -0.74 3.94
CA GLY A 46 -8.19 -1.99 3.82
C GLY A 46 -8.37 -2.44 2.36
N TYR A 47 -7.39 -2.16 1.51
CA TYR A 47 -7.41 -2.37 0.06
C TYR A 47 -8.46 -1.54 -0.70
N ASN A 48 -8.87 -0.39 -0.16
CA ASN A 48 -9.85 0.48 -0.80
C ASN A 48 -9.17 1.43 -1.81
N PRO A 49 -9.42 1.26 -3.14
CA PRO A 49 -8.82 2.13 -4.15
C PRO A 49 -9.39 3.56 -4.13
N ARG A 50 -10.53 3.77 -3.48
CA ARG A 50 -11.17 5.08 -3.32
C ARG A 50 -10.86 5.76 -1.99
N ALA A 51 -9.96 5.19 -1.18
CA ALA A 51 -9.60 5.79 0.09
C ALA A 51 -8.97 7.16 -0.14
N PHE A 52 -9.47 8.14 0.60
CA PHE A 52 -8.99 9.51 0.56
C PHE A 52 -9.05 10.09 1.97
N ASN A 53 -7.92 10.61 2.43
CA ASN A 53 -7.82 11.27 3.73
C ASN A 53 -7.21 12.66 3.57
N ARG A 54 -7.76 13.62 4.31
CA ARG A 54 -7.18 14.96 4.46
C ARG A 54 -6.44 15.03 5.78
N ASN A 55 -5.19 15.45 5.74
CA ASN A 55 -4.35 15.60 6.93
C ASN A 55 -4.44 17.02 7.51
N PRO A 56 -4.23 17.19 8.83
CA PRO A 56 -4.27 18.52 9.49
C PRO A 56 -3.27 19.52 8.88
N ASN A 57 -2.15 19.05 8.33
CA ASN A 57 -1.12 19.88 7.68
C ASN A 57 -1.48 20.30 6.24
N GLY A 58 -2.70 20.01 5.77
CA GLY A 58 -3.17 20.36 4.44
C GLY A 58 -2.79 19.37 3.32
N THR A 59 -2.06 18.29 3.63
CA THR A 59 -1.77 17.23 2.66
C THR A 59 -2.92 16.25 2.55
N PHE A 60 -2.88 15.40 1.50
CA PHE A 60 -3.88 14.38 1.25
C PHE A 60 -3.20 13.03 1.04
N ASP A 61 -3.92 11.94 1.38
CA ASP A 61 -3.50 10.57 1.12
C ASP A 61 -4.50 9.90 0.19
N TYR A 62 -4.00 9.22 -0.85
CA TYR A 62 -4.81 8.67 -1.93
C TYR A 62 -4.64 7.17 -2.09
N GLY A 63 -5.77 6.49 -2.24
CA GLY A 63 -5.90 5.14 -2.78
C GLY A 63 -5.42 4.03 -1.87
N VAL A 64 -5.18 2.88 -2.48
CA VAL A 64 -4.86 1.60 -1.80
C VAL A 64 -3.69 1.74 -0.83
N MET A 65 -2.64 2.43 -1.23
CA MET A 65 -1.39 2.60 -0.48
C MET A 65 -1.29 3.94 0.25
N GLN A 66 -2.36 4.76 0.21
CA GLN A 66 -2.43 6.08 0.84
C GLN A 66 -1.23 6.97 0.49
N ILE A 67 -1.04 7.17 -0.82
CA ILE A 67 0.06 8.00 -1.35
C ILE A 67 -0.19 9.46 -0.98
N ASN A 68 0.74 10.04 -0.22
CA ASN A 68 0.63 11.43 0.23
C ASN A 68 0.93 12.42 -0.90
N SER A 69 0.19 13.53 -0.92
CA SER A 69 0.31 14.58 -1.94
C SER A 69 1.69 15.26 -1.97
N THR A 70 2.50 15.12 -0.93
CA THR A 70 3.90 15.60 -0.94
C THR A 70 4.78 14.90 -1.98
N TRP A 71 4.37 13.72 -2.43
CA TRP A 71 5.06 12.99 -3.50
C TRP A 71 4.74 13.51 -4.91
N PHE A 72 3.67 14.29 -5.10
CA PHE A 72 3.19 14.69 -6.42
C PHE A 72 4.22 15.43 -7.27
N PRO A 73 5.00 16.40 -6.74
CA PRO A 73 6.04 17.07 -7.55
C PRO A 73 7.11 16.09 -8.06
N LYS A 74 7.44 15.07 -7.27
CA LYS A 74 8.41 14.05 -7.66
C LYS A 74 7.83 13.08 -8.68
N LEU A 75 6.58 12.66 -8.49
CA LEU A 75 5.87 11.78 -9.42
C LEU A 75 5.63 12.44 -10.78
N ALA A 76 5.36 13.74 -10.80
CA ALA A 76 5.20 14.51 -12.04
C ALA A 76 6.45 14.47 -12.94
N ARG A 77 7.66 14.37 -12.36
CA ARG A 77 8.90 14.20 -13.11
C ARG A 77 8.97 12.88 -13.88
N PHE A 78 8.20 11.88 -13.45
CA PHE A 78 8.05 10.59 -14.12
C PHE A 78 6.80 10.51 -14.99
N GLY A 79 6.11 11.65 -15.21
CA GLY A 79 4.87 11.69 -15.99
C GLY A 79 3.65 11.11 -15.27
N ILE A 80 3.72 10.96 -13.95
CA ILE A 80 2.63 10.44 -13.14
C ILE A 80 1.89 11.60 -12.48
N HIS A 81 0.60 11.71 -12.79
CA HIS A 81 -0.28 12.77 -12.29
C HIS A 81 -1.26 12.24 -11.23
N PRO A 82 -1.80 13.11 -10.35
CA PRO A 82 -2.65 12.70 -9.23
C PRO A 82 -3.86 11.84 -9.62
N GLU A 83 -4.50 12.11 -10.76
CA GLU A 83 -5.65 11.35 -11.27
C GLU A 83 -5.32 9.88 -11.57
N GLN A 84 -4.06 9.57 -11.89
CA GLN A 84 -3.62 8.19 -12.14
C GLN A 84 -3.53 7.36 -10.87
N LEU A 85 -3.49 8.01 -9.68
CA LEU A 85 -3.48 7.32 -8.38
C LEU A 85 -4.83 6.64 -8.05
N ALA A 86 -5.88 6.95 -8.78
CA ALA A 86 -7.16 6.26 -8.67
C ALA A 86 -7.10 4.83 -9.24
N ASP A 87 -6.18 4.55 -10.17
CA ASP A 87 -5.91 3.19 -10.61
C ASP A 87 -5.16 2.43 -9.50
N PRO A 88 -5.72 1.33 -8.99
CA PRO A 88 -5.12 0.59 -7.89
C PRO A 88 -3.73 0.03 -8.23
N CYS A 89 -3.49 -0.38 -9.46
CA CYS A 89 -2.19 -0.92 -9.86
C CYS A 89 -1.11 0.15 -9.85
N THR A 90 -1.38 1.31 -10.44
CA THR A 90 -0.49 2.47 -10.39
C THR A 90 -0.18 2.87 -8.95
N ASN A 91 -1.20 2.93 -8.11
CA ASN A 91 -1.07 3.27 -6.69
C ASN A 91 -0.18 2.27 -5.94
N ILE A 92 -0.37 0.96 -6.16
CA ILE A 92 0.42 -0.12 -5.55
C ILE A 92 1.88 -0.05 -6.00
N TYR A 93 2.17 0.18 -7.29
CA TYR A 93 3.55 0.31 -7.78
C TYR A 93 4.26 1.52 -7.17
N ILE A 94 3.56 2.65 -6.99
CA ILE A 94 4.11 3.83 -6.33
C ILE A 94 4.40 3.55 -4.85
N GLY A 95 3.48 2.89 -4.15
CA GLY A 95 3.70 2.48 -2.75
C GLY A 95 4.90 1.56 -2.60
N ALA A 96 5.06 0.59 -3.51
CA ALA A 96 6.23 -0.30 -3.53
C ALA A 96 7.53 0.47 -3.79
N TRP A 97 7.50 1.46 -4.68
CA TRP A 97 8.65 2.34 -4.95
C TRP A 97 9.03 3.18 -3.72
N ILE A 98 8.05 3.74 -2.99
CA ILE A 98 8.30 4.46 -1.74
C ILE A 98 8.95 3.55 -0.71
N LEU A 99 8.41 2.34 -0.52
CA LEU A 99 8.97 1.35 0.39
C LEU A 99 10.40 0.96 0.00
N ALA A 100 10.67 0.74 -1.29
CA ALA A 100 12.01 0.42 -1.79
C ALA A 100 13.00 1.57 -1.57
N ASN A 101 12.56 2.82 -1.70
CA ASN A 101 13.39 3.99 -1.37
C ASN A 101 13.77 4.01 0.11
N ASN A 102 12.80 3.75 0.99
CA ASN A 102 13.06 3.68 2.43
C ASN A 102 14.05 2.55 2.77
N MET A 103 13.93 1.40 2.09
CA MET A 103 14.85 0.27 2.28
C MET A 103 16.26 0.57 1.77
N ARG A 104 16.41 1.34 0.70
CA ARG A 104 17.75 1.80 0.25
C ARG A 104 18.41 2.73 1.26
N GLU A 105 17.62 3.57 1.91
CA GLU A 105 18.13 4.55 2.89
C GLU A 105 18.39 3.92 4.27
N HIS A 106 17.52 3.01 4.72
CA HIS A 106 17.52 2.47 6.08
C HIS A 106 17.79 0.97 6.16
N GLY A 107 18.13 0.32 5.04
CA GLY A 107 18.30 -1.12 4.96
C GLY A 107 16.97 -1.88 4.95
N ASN A 108 17.03 -3.20 4.85
CA ASN A 108 15.85 -4.08 4.95
C ASN A 108 15.47 -4.28 6.43
N THR A 109 14.89 -3.26 7.04
CA THR A 109 14.63 -3.17 8.48
C THR A 109 13.19 -2.71 8.74
N TRP A 110 12.71 -2.96 9.96
CA TRP A 110 11.42 -2.43 10.41
C TRP A 110 11.41 -0.90 10.40
N LYS A 111 12.53 -0.24 10.64
CA LYS A 111 12.67 1.21 10.51
C LYS A 111 12.31 1.70 9.10
N ALA A 112 12.76 1.01 8.04
CA ALA A 112 12.40 1.36 6.66
C ALA A 112 10.88 1.27 6.43
N ILE A 113 10.24 0.27 7.05
CA ILE A 113 8.77 0.12 7.02
C ILE A 113 8.11 1.25 7.80
N GLY A 114 8.60 1.56 9.00
CA GLY A 114 8.10 2.64 9.85
C GLY A 114 8.12 4.00 9.14
N LYS A 115 9.16 4.26 8.35
CA LYS A 115 9.32 5.48 7.54
C LYS A 115 8.27 5.65 6.43
N TYR A 116 7.48 4.64 6.15
CA TYR A 116 6.41 4.75 5.16
C TYR A 116 5.35 5.78 5.59
N ASN A 117 5.04 5.86 6.88
CA ASN A 117 4.00 6.76 7.42
C ASN A 117 4.44 7.50 8.71
N ALA A 118 5.71 7.84 8.88
CA ALA A 118 6.16 8.42 10.14
C ALA A 118 6.40 9.93 10.07
N ALA A 119 5.69 10.67 10.93
CA ALA A 119 5.96 12.07 11.23
C ALA A 119 6.89 12.25 12.46
N SER A 120 7.10 11.20 13.27
CA SER A 120 7.96 11.20 14.47
C SER A 120 8.39 9.79 14.82
N ASP A 121 9.43 9.65 15.66
CA ASP A 121 9.94 8.33 16.09
C ASP A 121 8.86 7.50 16.82
N VAL A 122 8.01 8.14 17.61
CA VAL A 122 6.89 7.48 18.31
C VAL A 122 5.86 6.96 17.30
N ALA A 123 5.52 7.77 16.30
CA ALA A 123 4.59 7.39 15.24
C ALA A 123 5.18 6.25 14.39
N GLU A 124 6.48 6.26 14.11
CA GLU A 124 7.22 5.22 13.42
C GLU A 124 7.08 3.87 14.12
N ILE A 125 7.41 3.80 15.40
CA ILE A 125 7.30 2.55 16.19
C ILE A 125 5.85 2.05 16.25
N ARG A 126 4.89 2.95 16.39
CA ARG A 126 3.46 2.60 16.40
C ARG A 126 3.03 2.01 15.06
N TYR A 127 3.49 2.58 13.97
CA TYR A 127 3.21 2.10 12.63
C TYR A 127 3.86 0.73 12.36
N GLU A 128 5.12 0.56 12.73
CA GLU A 128 5.82 -0.73 12.64
C GLU A 128 5.05 -1.85 13.32
N ARG A 129 4.53 -1.61 14.53
CA ARG A 129 3.71 -2.59 15.27
C ARG A 129 2.42 -2.95 14.56
N LYS A 130 1.75 -1.96 13.92
CA LYS A 130 0.55 -2.22 13.12
C LYS A 130 0.86 -3.11 11.92
N ILE A 131 1.94 -2.80 11.19
CA ILE A 131 2.34 -3.60 10.03
C ILE A 131 2.77 -5.00 10.46
N TYR A 132 3.53 -5.13 11.54
CA TYR A 132 3.90 -6.45 12.09
C TYR A 132 2.67 -7.29 12.40
N GLY A 133 1.67 -6.73 13.06
CA GLY A 133 0.40 -7.42 13.33
C GLY A 133 -0.33 -7.88 12.06
N ALA A 134 -0.35 -7.03 11.02
CA ALA A 134 -0.96 -7.37 9.74
C ALA A 134 -0.17 -8.46 8.98
N VAL A 135 1.16 -8.44 9.03
CA VAL A 135 2.02 -9.50 8.49
C VAL A 135 1.73 -10.83 9.17
N MET A 136 1.70 -10.85 10.50
CA MET A 136 1.42 -12.08 11.26
C MET A 136 0.02 -12.63 10.98
N ALA A 137 -0.97 -11.77 10.79
CA ALA A 137 -2.32 -12.17 10.41
C ALA A 137 -2.33 -12.84 9.02
N GLN A 138 -1.67 -12.25 8.02
CA GLN A 138 -1.57 -12.84 6.67
C GLN A 138 -0.90 -14.22 6.69
N LEU A 139 0.19 -14.38 7.46
CA LEU A 139 0.90 -15.65 7.54
C LEU A 139 0.07 -16.75 8.17
N ARG A 140 -0.82 -16.41 9.11
CA ARG A 140 -1.78 -17.37 9.69
C ARG A 140 -2.89 -17.77 8.73
N GLU A 141 -3.38 -16.84 7.91
CA GLU A 141 -4.43 -17.10 6.91
C GLU A 141 -3.93 -17.99 5.76
N GLY A 142 -2.62 -18.03 5.51
CA GLY A 142 -2.00 -18.85 4.46
C GLY A 142 -1.64 -20.28 4.87
N GLN A 143 -1.91 -20.68 6.13
CA GLN A 143 -1.72 -22.04 6.65
C GLN A 143 -3.03 -22.82 6.64
#